data_0dc59c6ad3ec3ef779f80aa0f206eb25
#
_entry.id   0dc59c6ad3ec3ef779f80aa0f206eb25
#
_cell.length_a   1.000
_cell.length_b   1.000
_cell.length_c   1.000
_cell.angle_alpha   90.00
_cell.angle_beta   90.00
_cell.angle_gamma   90.00
#
_symmetry.space_group_name_H-M   'P 1'
#
loop_
_entity.id
_entity.type
_entity.pdbx_description
1 polymer ?
#
loop_
_entity_poly.entity_id
_entity_poly.type
_entity_poly.pdbx_seq_one_letter_code
_entity_poly.pdbx_strand_id
1 'polypeptide(L)'
;MRIGFITLGCKLNYAETSTYERALLKEGFEAVPWSKGADVFLVNTCTVTEHSDKKSRNIIRKLHRQNPDAMIFVTGCYAQLKKAEIEAIEGVTCVFGATEKSRIVPTVLAMTRGEEYCATDAQTFFPAYSSGERTRSFLKVQDGCDYKCHYCTVPYARGESRNIPIAEIIPQAEAIAAEGIKEIVLTGVNTGDFGKSTGENFYDLIRQLNDVEGIERYRISSIEPNLLTEEMIDWITSGTKFLPHYHIPLQSGCDTILREMGRRYDTAAFARKIQYIRERSEVPGGPKVFFGIDVIVGFPGETDELFMETYEFLRDVVRPAFIHIFPYSRRAGTPAATRKDQVQDCVKTKRVAMLEALCEELHKEFVEANRGVAEKMLFESTDRKGMMEGYTGNYIRVSREYDPELIGKIVDVVL
;
A
#
# COMPACT_ATOMS: atom_id res chain seq x y z
N MET A 1 -11.74 -28.10 6.91
CA MET A 1 -11.99 -27.01 7.89
C MET A 1 -12.11 -25.72 7.13
N ARG A 2 -13.13 -24.90 7.41
CA ARG A 2 -13.37 -23.62 6.71
C ARG A 2 -12.62 -22.50 7.39
N ILE A 3 -12.02 -21.62 6.59
CA ILE A 3 -11.27 -20.48 7.08
C ILE A 3 -11.71 -19.17 6.41
N GLY A 4 -11.89 -18.11 7.20
CA GLY A 4 -12.19 -16.76 6.73
C GLY A 4 -11.00 -15.82 6.91
N PHE A 5 -10.64 -15.09 5.85
CA PHE A 5 -9.58 -14.10 5.89
C PHE A 5 -10.14 -12.69 5.91
N ILE A 6 -9.60 -11.85 6.78
CA ILE A 6 -9.96 -10.43 6.88
C ILE A 6 -8.69 -9.59 6.83
N THR A 7 -8.55 -8.80 5.78
CA THR A 7 -7.43 -7.88 5.63
C THR A 7 -7.87 -6.43 5.79
N LEU A 8 -7.28 -5.76 6.75
CA LEU A 8 -7.43 -4.32 6.96
C LEU A 8 -6.11 -3.61 6.64
N GLY A 9 -6.21 -2.45 6.00
CA GLY A 9 -5.03 -1.60 5.76
C GLY A 9 -4.46 -1.66 4.34
N CYS A 10 -3.15 -1.82 4.24
CA CYS A 10 -2.39 -1.54 3.03
C CYS A 10 -2.13 -2.78 2.14
N LYS A 11 -1.52 -2.53 0.98
CA LYS A 11 -1.10 -3.57 0.02
C LYS A 11 -0.15 -4.61 0.65
N LEU A 12 0.70 -4.20 1.62
CA LEU A 12 1.56 -5.12 2.38
C LEU A 12 0.74 -6.14 3.16
N ASN A 13 -0.26 -5.68 3.92
CA ASN A 13 -1.13 -6.59 4.67
C ASN A 13 -1.86 -7.53 3.72
N TYR A 14 -2.27 -7.05 2.55
CA TYR A 14 -2.95 -7.87 1.56
C TYR A 14 -2.02 -8.96 1.00
N ALA A 15 -0.79 -8.63 0.61
CA ALA A 15 0.21 -9.61 0.16
C ALA A 15 0.48 -10.67 1.23
N GLU A 16 0.64 -10.24 2.50
CA GLU A 16 0.86 -11.14 3.63
C GLU A 16 -0.34 -12.10 3.83
N THR A 17 -1.57 -11.58 3.84
CA THR A 17 -2.78 -12.42 4.00
C THR A 17 -2.93 -13.40 2.85
N SER A 18 -2.72 -12.98 1.60
CA SER A 18 -2.78 -13.86 0.44
C SER A 18 -1.73 -14.99 0.50
N THR A 19 -0.57 -14.71 1.09
CA THR A 19 0.46 -15.75 1.31
C THR A 19 0.03 -16.76 2.37
N TYR A 20 -0.59 -16.32 3.48
CA TYR A 20 -1.17 -17.23 4.46
C TYR A 20 -2.28 -18.09 3.87
N GLU A 21 -3.16 -17.47 3.08
CA GLU A 21 -4.26 -18.15 2.40
C GLU A 21 -3.75 -19.28 1.52
N ARG A 22 -2.81 -19.00 0.60
CA ARG A 22 -2.22 -20.04 -0.26
C ARG A 22 -1.60 -21.17 0.53
N ALA A 23 -0.90 -20.86 1.62
CA ALA A 23 -0.27 -21.87 2.45
C ALA A 23 -1.30 -22.76 3.15
N LEU A 24 -2.35 -22.20 3.73
CA LEU A 24 -3.38 -22.94 4.44
C LEU A 24 -4.30 -23.74 3.49
N LEU A 25 -4.57 -23.22 2.28
CA LEU A 25 -5.31 -23.97 1.26
C LEU A 25 -4.55 -25.23 0.80
N LYS A 26 -3.22 -25.16 0.67
CA LYS A 26 -2.38 -26.33 0.38
C LYS A 26 -2.45 -27.40 1.48
N GLU A 27 -2.73 -27.00 2.71
CA GLU A 27 -2.90 -27.90 3.88
C GLU A 27 -4.34 -28.40 4.03
N GLY A 28 -5.22 -28.15 3.05
CA GLY A 28 -6.58 -28.69 2.99
C GLY A 28 -7.66 -27.82 3.66
N PHE A 29 -7.37 -26.55 3.97
CA PHE A 29 -8.42 -25.61 4.37
C PHE A 29 -9.23 -25.17 3.15
N GLU A 30 -10.49 -24.84 3.40
CA GLU A 30 -11.42 -24.25 2.43
C GLU A 30 -11.61 -22.76 2.76
N ALA A 31 -11.19 -21.86 1.86
CA ALA A 31 -11.44 -20.44 2.04
C ALA A 31 -12.91 -20.11 1.81
N VAL A 32 -13.51 -19.39 2.75
CA VAL A 32 -14.90 -18.94 2.65
C VAL A 32 -14.99 -17.43 2.93
N PRO A 33 -15.97 -16.74 2.34
CA PRO A 33 -16.24 -15.37 2.73
C PRO A 33 -16.50 -15.29 4.25
N TRP A 34 -15.72 -14.48 4.95
CA TRP A 34 -15.79 -14.38 6.42
C TRP A 34 -17.20 -14.05 6.95
N SER A 35 -18.05 -13.42 6.12
CA SER A 35 -19.44 -13.11 6.43
C SER A 35 -20.37 -14.34 6.48
N LYS A 36 -19.94 -15.48 5.91
CA LYS A 36 -20.70 -16.73 5.88
C LYS A 36 -20.39 -17.65 7.06
N GLY A 37 -19.51 -17.21 7.98
CA GLY A 37 -19.04 -18.02 9.09
C GLY A 37 -17.98 -19.05 8.67
N ALA A 38 -17.04 -19.32 9.57
CA ALA A 38 -15.95 -20.27 9.40
C ALA A 38 -15.53 -20.87 10.74
N ASP A 39 -14.74 -21.94 10.70
CA ASP A 39 -14.19 -22.59 11.89
C ASP A 39 -12.95 -21.85 12.40
N VAL A 40 -12.27 -21.15 11.49
CA VAL A 40 -11.06 -20.36 11.75
C VAL A 40 -11.17 -19.00 11.08
N PHE A 41 -10.69 -17.95 11.74
CA PHE A 41 -10.53 -16.62 11.17
C PHE A 41 -9.11 -16.13 11.33
N LEU A 42 -8.53 -15.57 10.27
CA LEU A 42 -7.26 -14.86 10.30
C LEU A 42 -7.49 -13.37 9.97
N VAL A 43 -7.25 -12.51 10.95
CA VAL A 43 -7.47 -11.06 10.87
C VAL A 43 -6.14 -10.32 10.81
N ASN A 44 -5.81 -9.73 9.66
CA ASN A 44 -4.63 -8.90 9.48
C ASN A 44 -5.02 -7.43 9.66
N THR A 45 -4.52 -6.80 10.72
CA THR A 45 -4.98 -5.52 11.25
C THR A 45 -4.12 -4.33 10.83
N CYS A 46 -4.74 -3.15 10.80
CA CYS A 46 -4.09 -1.87 10.50
C CYS A 46 -4.19 -0.92 11.70
N THR A 47 -3.20 0.00 11.83
CA THR A 47 -3.14 0.99 12.92
C THR A 47 -2.71 2.38 12.42
N VAL A 48 -2.91 2.70 11.15
CA VAL A 48 -2.55 4.02 10.61
C VAL A 48 -3.35 5.14 11.27
N THR A 49 -4.62 4.88 11.60
CA THR A 49 -5.49 5.82 12.31
C THR A 49 -6.20 5.14 13.48
N GLU A 50 -6.68 5.94 14.44
CA GLU A 50 -7.51 5.44 15.54
C GLU A 50 -8.82 4.80 15.04
N HIS A 51 -9.37 5.31 13.96
CA HIS A 51 -10.53 4.72 13.28
C HIS A 51 -10.23 3.27 12.82
N SER A 52 -9.03 3.03 12.28
CA SER A 52 -8.60 1.68 11.88
C SER A 52 -8.50 0.73 13.08
N ASP A 53 -8.01 1.20 14.22
CA ASP A 53 -7.96 0.42 15.47
C ASP A 53 -9.38 0.04 15.92
N LYS A 54 -10.30 1.02 15.97
CA LYS A 54 -11.71 0.80 16.31
C LYS A 54 -12.38 -0.19 15.35
N LYS A 55 -12.14 -0.06 14.05
CA LYS A 55 -12.65 -0.99 13.03
C LYS A 55 -12.16 -2.40 13.26
N SER A 56 -10.86 -2.57 13.58
CA SER A 56 -10.26 -3.88 13.89
C SER A 56 -10.94 -4.54 15.09
N ARG A 57 -11.09 -3.83 16.20
CA ARG A 57 -11.78 -4.32 17.41
C ARG A 57 -13.23 -4.72 17.13
N ASN A 58 -13.95 -3.90 16.38
CA ASN A 58 -15.35 -4.16 16.06
C ASN A 58 -15.53 -5.41 15.21
N ILE A 59 -14.63 -5.65 14.26
CA ILE A 59 -14.64 -6.85 13.42
C ILE A 59 -14.35 -8.09 14.28
N ILE A 60 -13.29 -8.09 15.12
CA ILE A 60 -12.95 -9.23 15.98
C ILE A 60 -14.12 -9.59 16.89
N ARG A 61 -14.71 -8.61 17.57
CA ARG A 61 -15.90 -8.83 18.43
C ARG A 61 -17.10 -9.36 17.66
N LYS A 62 -17.31 -8.90 16.42
CA LYS A 62 -18.37 -9.37 15.55
C LYS A 62 -18.16 -10.83 15.17
N LEU A 63 -16.93 -11.22 14.81
CA LEU A 63 -16.60 -12.59 14.46
C LEU A 63 -16.88 -13.55 15.62
N HIS A 64 -16.40 -13.25 16.82
CA HIS A 64 -16.66 -14.08 18.01
C HIS A 64 -18.16 -14.20 18.31
N ARG A 65 -18.89 -13.09 18.31
CA ARG A 65 -20.33 -13.11 18.58
C ARG A 65 -21.12 -13.93 17.57
N GLN A 66 -20.70 -13.93 16.29
CA GLN A 66 -21.38 -14.70 15.24
C GLN A 66 -20.91 -16.14 15.14
N ASN A 67 -19.71 -16.45 15.63
CA ASN A 67 -19.09 -17.78 15.59
C ASN A 67 -18.37 -18.03 16.93
N PRO A 68 -19.10 -18.34 18.03
CA PRO A 68 -18.50 -18.44 19.36
C PRO A 68 -17.40 -19.51 19.49
N ASP A 69 -17.51 -20.59 18.73
CA ASP A 69 -16.59 -21.74 18.77
C ASP A 69 -15.43 -21.62 17.80
N ALA A 70 -15.39 -20.57 16.97
CA ALA A 70 -14.34 -20.39 15.97
C ALA A 70 -13.03 -19.90 16.59
N MET A 71 -11.91 -20.39 16.07
CA MET A 71 -10.57 -19.87 16.42
C MET A 71 -10.30 -18.55 15.69
N ILE A 72 -9.92 -17.51 16.42
CA ILE A 72 -9.62 -16.19 15.87
C ILE A 72 -8.13 -15.86 16.08
N PHE A 73 -7.38 -15.85 14.98
CA PHE A 73 -5.98 -15.47 14.93
C PHE A 73 -5.84 -14.03 14.44
N VAL A 74 -5.05 -13.21 15.13
CA VAL A 74 -4.91 -11.79 14.82
C VAL A 74 -3.45 -11.43 14.60
N THR A 75 -3.18 -10.69 13.53
CA THR A 75 -1.83 -10.17 13.19
C THR A 75 -1.92 -8.74 12.65
N GLY A 76 -0.79 -8.17 12.27
CA GLY A 76 -0.69 -6.86 11.63
C GLY A 76 -0.20 -5.75 12.55
N CYS A 77 -0.26 -4.51 12.06
CA CYS A 77 0.33 -3.36 12.76
C CYS A 77 -0.37 -3.04 14.09
N TYR A 78 -1.69 -3.18 14.17
CA TYR A 78 -2.42 -2.98 15.42
C TYR A 78 -2.11 -4.10 16.42
N ALA A 79 -2.03 -5.34 15.96
CA ALA A 79 -1.63 -6.47 16.79
C ALA A 79 -0.24 -6.29 17.40
N GLN A 80 0.71 -5.70 16.65
CA GLN A 80 2.04 -5.38 17.18
C GLN A 80 2.01 -4.30 18.26
N LEU A 81 1.32 -3.18 18.01
CA LEU A 81 1.37 -2.03 18.91
C LEU A 81 0.48 -2.17 20.15
N LYS A 82 -0.56 -2.97 20.06
CA LYS A 82 -1.61 -3.09 21.09
C LYS A 82 -1.96 -4.57 21.36
N LYS A 83 -0.93 -5.44 21.45
CA LYS A 83 -1.06 -6.89 21.63
C LYS A 83 -1.98 -7.22 22.81
N ALA A 84 -1.70 -6.67 24.00
CA ALA A 84 -2.50 -6.92 25.21
C ALA A 84 -3.96 -6.45 25.09
N GLU A 85 -4.22 -5.35 24.35
CA GLU A 85 -5.59 -4.88 24.13
C GLU A 85 -6.40 -5.84 23.25
N ILE A 86 -5.74 -6.48 22.27
CA ILE A 86 -6.38 -7.47 21.40
C ILE A 86 -6.54 -8.81 22.11
N GLU A 87 -5.54 -9.25 22.86
CA GLU A 87 -5.60 -10.49 23.66
C GLU A 87 -6.73 -10.45 24.71
N ALA A 88 -7.06 -9.27 25.21
CA ALA A 88 -8.18 -9.06 26.13
C ALA A 88 -9.57 -9.09 25.46
N ILE A 89 -9.64 -9.17 24.13
CA ILE A 89 -10.94 -9.31 23.43
C ILE A 89 -11.37 -10.77 23.51
N GLU A 90 -12.57 -11.01 24.04
CA GLU A 90 -13.16 -12.34 24.14
C GLU A 90 -13.20 -13.04 22.77
N GLY A 91 -12.82 -14.33 22.76
CA GLY A 91 -12.77 -15.16 21.55
C GLY A 91 -11.50 -15.07 20.72
N VAL A 92 -10.55 -14.19 21.07
CA VAL A 92 -9.23 -14.19 20.42
C VAL A 92 -8.42 -15.39 20.88
N THR A 93 -7.98 -16.21 19.92
CA THR A 93 -7.21 -17.42 20.17
C THR A 93 -5.72 -17.12 20.31
N CYS A 94 -5.15 -16.34 19.37
CA CYS A 94 -3.73 -16.00 19.37
C CYS A 94 -3.47 -14.67 18.66
N VAL A 95 -2.46 -13.91 19.14
CA VAL A 95 -2.06 -12.62 18.56
C VAL A 95 -0.58 -12.67 18.18
N PHE A 96 -0.27 -12.35 16.91
CA PHE A 96 1.07 -12.36 16.35
C PHE A 96 1.58 -10.95 16.09
N GLY A 97 2.79 -10.66 16.54
CA GLY A 97 3.52 -9.44 16.24
C GLY A 97 4.18 -9.43 14.86
N ALA A 98 4.89 -8.34 14.56
CA ALA A 98 5.53 -8.15 13.26
C ALA A 98 6.64 -9.17 12.94
N THR A 99 7.35 -9.67 13.93
CA THR A 99 8.40 -10.68 13.80
C THR A 99 7.89 -12.11 13.89
N GLU A 100 6.62 -12.31 14.23
CA GLU A 100 6.01 -13.63 14.42
C GLU A 100 5.22 -14.12 13.20
N LYS A 101 5.28 -13.40 12.08
CA LYS A 101 4.48 -13.68 10.88
C LYS A 101 4.72 -15.05 10.27
N SER A 102 5.96 -15.54 10.30
CA SER A 102 6.32 -16.90 9.86
C SER A 102 5.71 -18.02 10.70
N ARG A 103 5.31 -17.71 11.94
CA ARG A 103 4.71 -18.66 12.89
C ARG A 103 3.20 -18.84 12.69
N ILE A 104 2.54 -17.95 11.95
CA ILE A 104 1.07 -17.95 11.82
C ILE A 104 0.56 -19.27 11.26
N VAL A 105 1.04 -19.68 10.09
CA VAL A 105 0.59 -20.92 9.44
C VAL A 105 0.87 -22.15 10.28
N PRO A 106 2.11 -22.37 10.78
CA PRO A 106 2.38 -23.52 11.66
C PRO A 106 1.53 -23.53 12.94
N THR A 107 1.28 -22.37 13.56
CA THR A 107 0.43 -22.30 14.76
C THR A 107 -1.04 -22.62 14.45
N VAL A 108 -1.58 -22.11 13.34
CA VAL A 108 -2.95 -22.45 12.91
C VAL A 108 -3.09 -23.94 12.68
N LEU A 109 -2.12 -24.56 12.01
CA LEU A 109 -2.11 -26.01 11.74
C LEU A 109 -2.07 -26.83 13.03
N ALA A 110 -1.13 -26.54 13.93
CA ALA A 110 -1.00 -27.26 15.20
C ALA A 110 -2.27 -27.14 16.05
N MET A 111 -2.77 -25.94 16.26
CA MET A 111 -3.96 -25.73 17.09
C MET A 111 -5.22 -26.38 16.52
N THR A 112 -5.39 -26.36 15.19
CA THR A 112 -6.54 -27.02 14.55
C THR A 112 -6.46 -28.54 14.52
N ARG A 113 -5.24 -29.11 14.68
CA ARG A 113 -5.01 -30.56 14.80
C ARG A 113 -4.92 -31.02 16.24
N GLY A 114 -4.98 -30.11 17.22
CA GLY A 114 -4.81 -30.45 18.64
C GLY A 114 -3.37 -30.83 19.01
N GLU A 115 -2.39 -30.32 18.27
CA GLU A 115 -0.95 -30.57 18.46
C GLU A 115 -0.30 -29.43 19.25
N GLU A 116 0.73 -29.76 20.02
CA GLU A 116 1.57 -28.72 20.64
C GLU A 116 2.46 -28.07 19.58
N TYR A 117 2.41 -26.74 19.50
CA TYR A 117 3.28 -25.97 18.62
C TYR A 117 4.54 -25.52 19.37
N CYS A 118 5.69 -26.06 18.98
CA CYS A 118 6.99 -25.53 19.37
C CYS A 118 7.35 -24.33 18.45
N ALA A 119 7.54 -23.16 19.05
CA ALA A 119 7.91 -21.96 18.33
C ALA A 119 9.25 -22.14 17.61
N THR A 120 9.24 -22.06 16.28
CA THR A 120 10.45 -21.92 15.47
C THR A 120 10.99 -20.49 15.56
N ASP A 121 12.24 -20.25 15.19
CA ASP A 121 12.84 -18.93 15.20
C ASP A 121 12.03 -17.93 14.38
N ALA A 122 11.90 -16.71 14.91
CA ALA A 122 11.23 -15.63 14.24
C ALA A 122 12.06 -15.17 13.02
N GLN A 123 11.43 -15.12 11.85
CA GLN A 123 12.07 -14.56 10.67
C GLN A 123 12.03 -13.04 10.71
N THR A 124 13.14 -12.39 10.42
CA THR A 124 13.26 -10.93 10.38
C THR A 124 12.42 -10.32 9.25
N PHE A 125 12.34 -11.00 8.10
CA PHE A 125 11.49 -10.61 6.96
C PHE A 125 10.56 -11.77 6.58
N PHE A 126 9.29 -11.45 6.34
CA PHE A 126 8.31 -12.41 5.86
C PHE A 126 8.05 -12.15 4.37
N PRO A 127 8.56 -12.99 3.44
CA PRO A 127 8.31 -12.86 2.01
C PRO A 127 6.82 -13.02 1.69
N ALA A 128 6.28 -12.16 0.84
CA ALA A 128 4.86 -12.21 0.55
C ALA A 128 4.53 -11.61 -0.83
N TYR A 129 3.60 -12.26 -1.53
CA TYR A 129 2.98 -11.71 -2.71
C TYR A 129 1.49 -12.10 -2.76
N SER A 130 0.68 -11.32 -3.46
CA SER A 130 -0.73 -11.63 -3.65
C SER A 130 -0.94 -12.41 -4.94
N SER A 131 -1.86 -13.37 -4.91
CA SER A 131 -2.34 -14.14 -6.07
C SER A 131 -3.84 -14.41 -5.94
N GLY A 132 -4.44 -15.03 -6.95
CA GLY A 132 -5.85 -15.41 -6.94
C GLY A 132 -6.76 -14.40 -7.62
N GLU A 133 -7.80 -13.90 -6.96
CA GLU A 133 -8.90 -13.13 -7.57
C GLU A 133 -8.56 -11.81 -8.27
N ARG A 134 -7.33 -11.30 -8.12
CA ARG A 134 -6.91 -10.03 -8.70
C ARG A 134 -6.11 -10.22 -9.98
N THR A 135 -6.28 -9.31 -10.91
CA THR A 135 -5.53 -9.26 -12.17
C THR A 135 -4.12 -8.67 -12.02
N ARG A 136 -3.81 -8.12 -10.84
CA ARG A 136 -2.50 -7.55 -10.46
C ARG A 136 -2.01 -8.20 -9.18
N SER A 137 -0.71 -8.48 -9.09
CA SER A 137 -0.08 -8.97 -7.86
C SER A 137 0.61 -7.85 -7.10
N PHE A 138 0.53 -7.88 -5.78
CA PHE A 138 1.34 -7.06 -4.88
C PHE A 138 2.53 -7.87 -4.42
N LEU A 139 3.74 -7.51 -4.83
CA LEU A 139 4.98 -8.15 -4.42
C LEU A 139 5.65 -7.33 -3.31
N LYS A 140 5.77 -7.92 -2.13
CA LYS A 140 6.43 -7.29 -0.99
C LYS A 140 7.95 -7.36 -1.16
N VAL A 141 8.58 -6.22 -1.42
CA VAL A 141 10.02 -6.11 -1.61
C VAL A 141 10.73 -5.52 -0.40
N GLN A 142 10.03 -4.75 0.45
CA GLN A 142 10.61 -4.07 1.60
C GLN A 142 9.60 -3.99 2.76
N ASP A 143 10.06 -3.98 4.01
CA ASP A 143 9.26 -3.82 5.22
C ASP A 143 10.01 -2.96 6.25
N GLY A 144 9.25 -2.32 7.16
CA GLY A 144 9.81 -1.41 8.16
C GLY A 144 10.25 -0.07 7.58
N CYS A 145 10.76 0.83 8.44
CA CYS A 145 11.22 2.16 8.01
C CYS A 145 12.16 2.76 9.05
N ASP A 146 13.27 3.37 8.61
CA ASP A 146 14.25 4.06 9.46
C ASP A 146 13.98 5.56 9.58
N TYR A 147 12.94 6.06 8.92
CA TYR A 147 12.54 7.45 9.06
C TYR A 147 11.80 7.66 10.38
N LYS A 148 12.20 8.69 11.10
CA LYS A 148 11.61 9.06 12.39
C LYS A 148 10.65 10.23 12.22
N CYS A 149 9.74 10.14 11.23
CA CYS A 149 8.72 11.17 11.03
C CYS A 149 7.87 11.33 12.28
N HIS A 150 7.65 12.58 12.73
CA HIS A 150 7.09 12.88 14.04
C HIS A 150 5.63 12.44 14.24
N TYR A 151 4.93 12.07 13.17
CA TYR A 151 3.54 11.59 13.19
C TYR A 151 3.41 10.06 13.04
N CYS A 152 4.51 9.38 12.66
CA CYS A 152 4.43 8.03 12.11
C CYS A 152 4.67 6.95 13.16
N THR A 153 3.80 5.93 13.17
CA THR A 153 3.92 4.75 14.05
C THR A 153 4.51 3.54 13.34
N VAL A 154 4.79 3.62 12.05
CA VAL A 154 5.28 2.48 11.27
C VAL A 154 6.59 1.89 11.82
N PRO A 155 7.61 2.69 12.22
CA PRO A 155 8.82 2.14 12.82
C PRO A 155 8.55 1.31 14.09
N TYR A 156 7.56 1.72 14.87
CA TYR A 156 7.17 0.98 16.10
C TYR A 156 6.37 -0.28 15.78
N ALA A 157 5.57 -0.24 14.72
CA ALA A 157 4.69 -1.35 14.34
C ALA A 157 5.39 -2.40 13.45
N ARG A 158 6.34 -1.97 12.63
CA ARG A 158 7.00 -2.85 11.65
C ARG A 158 8.51 -2.97 11.85
N GLY A 159 9.11 -2.14 12.72
CA GLY A 159 10.54 -2.11 12.99
C GLY A 159 11.34 -1.37 11.91
N GLU A 160 12.66 -1.60 11.93
CA GLU A 160 13.62 -1.03 11.01
C GLU A 160 13.43 -1.52 9.56
N SER A 161 13.96 -0.75 8.60
CA SER A 161 13.92 -1.09 7.18
C SER A 161 14.68 -2.39 6.91
N ARG A 162 14.04 -3.33 6.24
CA ARG A 162 14.60 -4.64 5.90
C ARG A 162 13.99 -5.21 4.63
N ASN A 163 14.75 -6.10 4.00
CA ASN A 163 14.40 -6.83 2.80
C ASN A 163 15.13 -8.19 2.79
N ILE A 164 14.79 -9.04 1.84
CA ILE A 164 15.57 -10.23 1.46
C ILE A 164 16.42 -9.90 0.21
N PRO A 165 17.45 -10.69 -0.10
CA PRO A 165 18.25 -10.52 -1.30
C PRO A 165 17.41 -10.53 -2.58
N ILE A 166 17.85 -9.83 -3.61
CA ILE A 166 17.21 -9.82 -4.94
C ILE A 166 17.04 -11.25 -5.45
N ALA A 167 18.03 -12.10 -5.27
CA ALA A 167 17.99 -13.51 -5.67
C ALA A 167 16.83 -14.31 -5.07
N GLU A 168 16.24 -13.87 -3.95
CA GLU A 168 15.05 -14.47 -3.33
C GLU A 168 13.74 -13.78 -3.77
N ILE A 169 13.81 -12.56 -4.30
CA ILE A 169 12.63 -11.82 -4.82
C ILE A 169 12.29 -12.23 -6.24
N ILE A 170 13.30 -12.42 -7.11
CA ILE A 170 13.08 -12.78 -8.51
C ILE A 170 12.24 -14.06 -8.66
N PRO A 171 12.51 -15.16 -7.94
CA PRO A 171 11.67 -16.36 -8.01
C PRO A 171 10.21 -16.14 -7.63
N GLN A 172 9.92 -15.15 -6.76
CA GLN A 172 8.53 -14.79 -6.43
C GLN A 172 7.85 -14.08 -7.60
N ALA A 173 8.57 -13.20 -8.31
CA ALA A 173 8.04 -12.54 -9.51
C ALA A 173 7.82 -13.56 -10.65
N GLU A 174 8.71 -14.53 -10.82
CA GLU A 174 8.55 -15.64 -11.76
C GLU A 174 7.35 -16.52 -11.41
N ALA A 175 7.13 -16.82 -10.14
CA ALA A 175 5.95 -17.55 -9.67
C ALA A 175 4.65 -16.80 -9.98
N ILE A 176 4.64 -15.47 -9.81
CA ILE A 176 3.51 -14.61 -10.18
C ILE A 176 3.28 -14.67 -11.70
N ALA A 177 4.33 -14.60 -12.50
CA ALA A 177 4.25 -14.71 -13.96
C ALA A 177 3.69 -16.07 -14.41
N ALA A 178 4.10 -17.17 -13.75
CA ALA A 178 3.61 -18.51 -14.02
C ALA A 178 2.10 -18.68 -13.74
N GLU A 179 1.51 -17.85 -12.85
CA GLU A 179 0.06 -17.76 -12.62
C GLU A 179 -0.66 -16.98 -13.75
N GLY A 180 0.04 -16.46 -14.74
CA GLY A 180 -0.51 -15.68 -15.87
C GLY A 180 -0.76 -14.20 -15.56
N ILE A 181 -0.35 -13.72 -14.41
CA ILE A 181 -0.49 -12.30 -14.00
C ILE A 181 0.49 -11.44 -14.81
N LYS A 182 -0.02 -10.33 -15.36
CA LYS A 182 0.73 -9.43 -16.26
C LYS A 182 1.28 -8.18 -15.59
N GLU A 183 0.73 -7.79 -14.44
CA GLU A 183 1.15 -6.59 -13.71
C GLU A 183 1.53 -6.91 -12.28
N ILE A 184 2.73 -6.45 -11.87
CA ILE A 184 3.18 -6.48 -10.48
C ILE A 184 3.27 -5.06 -9.92
N VAL A 185 2.72 -4.86 -8.72
CA VAL A 185 2.90 -3.65 -7.92
C VAL A 185 3.93 -3.93 -6.84
N LEU A 186 5.13 -3.34 -6.96
CA LEU A 186 6.15 -3.43 -5.93
C LEU A 186 5.66 -2.74 -4.66
N THR A 187 5.68 -3.45 -3.56
CA THR A 187 5.04 -3.01 -2.32
C THR A 187 6.03 -3.00 -1.16
N GLY A 188 6.06 -1.89 -0.44
CA GLY A 188 6.90 -1.66 0.73
C GLY A 188 6.31 -0.57 1.60
N VAL A 189 6.92 -0.32 2.75
CA VAL A 189 6.66 0.87 3.56
C VAL A 189 7.33 2.08 2.92
N ASN A 190 8.59 1.90 2.52
CA ASN A 190 9.41 2.84 1.76
C ASN A 190 10.25 2.02 0.78
N THR A 191 9.74 1.80 -0.41
CA THR A 191 10.38 0.89 -1.39
C THR A 191 11.81 1.31 -1.76
N GLY A 192 12.09 2.61 -1.77
CA GLY A 192 13.43 3.15 -2.05
C GLY A 192 14.50 2.80 -1.00
N ASP A 193 14.09 2.40 0.20
CA ASP A 193 15.01 1.91 1.25
C ASP A 193 15.45 0.44 1.04
N PHE A 194 15.00 -0.21 -0.02
CA PHE A 194 15.43 -1.58 -0.36
C PHE A 194 16.95 -1.70 -0.43
N GLY A 195 17.48 -2.81 0.08
CA GLY A 195 18.89 -3.16 0.01
C GLY A 195 19.70 -2.79 1.26
N LYS A 196 19.17 -1.97 2.17
CA LYS A 196 19.91 -1.59 3.40
C LYS A 196 20.35 -2.78 4.24
N SER A 197 19.56 -3.82 4.35
CA SER A 197 19.87 -5.02 5.14
C SER A 197 20.70 -6.05 4.38
N THR A 198 20.80 -5.97 3.05
CA THR A 198 21.48 -6.94 2.20
C THR A 198 22.71 -6.38 1.47
N GLY A 199 22.93 -5.06 1.52
CA GLY A 199 24.01 -4.39 0.79
C GLY A 199 23.73 -4.19 -0.70
N GLU A 200 22.48 -4.44 -1.13
CA GLU A 200 21.97 -4.19 -2.48
C GLU A 200 21.32 -2.80 -2.58
N ASN A 201 20.63 -2.49 -3.67
CA ASN A 201 19.86 -1.25 -3.80
C ASN A 201 18.59 -1.45 -4.65
N PHE A 202 17.67 -0.50 -4.55
CA PHE A 202 16.39 -0.56 -5.25
C PHE A 202 16.54 -0.48 -6.77
N TYR A 203 17.54 0.22 -7.27
CA TYR A 203 17.80 0.33 -8.70
C TYR A 203 18.19 -1.03 -9.33
N ASP A 204 19.07 -1.78 -8.66
CA ASP A 204 19.43 -3.12 -9.13
C ASP A 204 18.25 -4.09 -9.08
N LEU A 205 17.38 -3.97 -8.06
CA LEU A 205 16.17 -4.77 -7.98
C LEU A 205 15.25 -4.51 -9.19
N ILE A 206 14.96 -3.24 -9.50
CA ILE A 206 14.01 -2.93 -10.60
C ILE A 206 14.57 -3.31 -11.95
N ARG A 207 15.89 -3.25 -12.15
CA ARG A 207 16.54 -3.72 -13.38
C ARG A 207 16.37 -5.22 -13.57
N GLN A 208 16.64 -6.03 -12.54
CA GLN A 208 16.47 -7.48 -12.63
C GLN A 208 15.01 -7.91 -12.77
N LEU A 209 14.08 -7.22 -12.08
CA LEU A 209 12.65 -7.47 -12.26
C LEU A 209 12.18 -7.19 -13.70
N ASN A 210 12.76 -6.20 -14.37
CA ASN A 210 12.44 -5.88 -15.75
C ASN A 210 12.68 -7.05 -16.71
N ASP A 211 13.62 -7.92 -16.40
CA ASP A 211 14.00 -9.08 -17.22
C ASP A 211 13.12 -10.31 -16.96
N VAL A 212 12.25 -10.29 -15.95
CA VAL A 212 11.34 -11.41 -15.66
C VAL A 212 10.36 -11.60 -16.82
N GLU A 213 10.39 -12.78 -17.44
CA GLU A 213 9.49 -13.14 -18.53
C GLU A 213 8.05 -13.33 -18.03
N GLY A 214 7.07 -13.06 -18.87
CA GLY A 214 5.64 -13.20 -18.56
C GLY A 214 5.02 -12.00 -17.84
N ILE A 215 5.80 -11.18 -17.15
CA ILE A 215 5.35 -9.89 -16.60
C ILE A 215 5.53 -8.81 -17.68
N GLU A 216 4.46 -8.07 -17.94
CA GLU A 216 4.44 -7.05 -18.99
C GLU A 216 4.60 -5.64 -18.41
N ARG A 217 4.25 -5.42 -17.13
CA ARG A 217 4.38 -4.09 -16.51
C ARG A 217 4.51 -4.13 -15.00
N TYR A 218 5.22 -3.14 -14.48
CA TYR A 218 5.45 -2.91 -13.07
C TYR A 218 4.97 -1.55 -12.63
N ARG A 219 4.48 -1.47 -11.37
CA ARG A 219 4.25 -0.21 -10.67
C ARG A 219 5.08 -0.17 -9.40
N ILE A 220 5.64 0.99 -9.12
CA ILE A 220 6.27 1.27 -7.84
C ILE A 220 5.19 1.86 -6.93
N SER A 221 5.01 1.27 -5.72
CA SER A 221 4.17 1.89 -4.70
C SER A 221 4.90 3.08 -4.05
N SER A 222 4.55 3.47 -2.84
CA SER A 222 5.13 4.63 -2.17
C SER A 222 6.67 4.59 -2.14
N ILE A 223 7.29 5.64 -2.69
CA ILE A 223 8.74 5.87 -2.66
C ILE A 223 9.03 7.31 -2.21
N GLU A 224 9.90 7.47 -1.22
CA GLU A 224 10.30 8.78 -0.73
C GLU A 224 11.01 9.59 -1.84
N PRO A 225 10.70 10.89 -2.00
CA PRO A 225 11.21 11.70 -3.11
C PRO A 225 12.73 11.79 -3.16
N ASN A 226 13.40 11.74 -2.00
CA ASN A 226 14.86 11.75 -1.92
C ASN A 226 15.52 10.41 -2.25
N LEU A 227 14.77 9.32 -2.34
CA LEU A 227 15.25 7.99 -2.73
C LEU A 227 14.97 7.65 -4.20
N LEU A 228 14.12 8.42 -4.86
CA LEU A 228 13.88 8.32 -6.30
C LEU A 228 14.94 9.15 -7.04
N THR A 229 16.03 8.52 -7.48
CA THR A 229 17.14 9.19 -8.14
C THR A 229 16.83 9.57 -9.59
N GLU A 230 17.55 10.52 -10.15
CA GLU A 230 17.44 10.89 -11.57
C GLU A 230 17.82 9.73 -12.49
N GLU A 231 18.86 8.97 -12.13
CA GLU A 231 19.25 7.75 -12.85
C GLU A 231 18.12 6.71 -12.93
N MET A 232 17.40 6.48 -11.84
CA MET A 232 16.22 5.61 -11.84
C MET A 232 15.13 6.14 -12.76
N ILE A 233 14.86 7.45 -12.71
CA ILE A 233 13.84 8.09 -13.55
C ILE A 233 14.20 7.94 -15.02
N ASP A 234 15.43 8.26 -15.40
CA ASP A 234 15.91 8.14 -16.77
C ASP A 234 15.80 6.70 -17.29
N TRP A 235 16.15 5.73 -16.43
CA TRP A 235 16.03 4.32 -16.80
C TRP A 235 14.56 3.88 -16.91
N ILE A 236 13.69 4.23 -15.95
CA ILE A 236 12.25 3.92 -16.00
C ILE A 236 11.62 4.45 -17.28
N THR A 237 11.99 5.65 -17.72
CA THR A 237 11.43 6.32 -18.90
C THR A 237 12.06 5.89 -20.23
N SER A 238 13.09 5.03 -20.22
CA SER A 238 13.78 4.54 -21.42
C SER A 238 13.06 3.39 -22.16
N GLY A 239 11.79 3.15 -21.89
CA GLY A 239 11.00 2.09 -22.53
C GLY A 239 11.02 0.75 -21.79
N THR A 240 11.19 0.79 -20.47
CA THR A 240 11.13 -0.40 -19.61
C THR A 240 9.69 -0.86 -19.35
N LYS A 241 9.52 -1.98 -18.63
CA LYS A 241 8.21 -2.46 -18.18
C LYS A 241 7.63 -1.62 -17.01
N PHE A 242 8.37 -0.64 -16.48
CA PHE A 242 7.92 0.24 -15.41
C PHE A 242 7.03 1.36 -15.94
N LEU A 243 5.87 1.53 -15.32
CA LEU A 243 4.83 2.43 -15.81
C LEU A 243 5.05 3.88 -15.33
N PRO A 244 4.59 4.89 -16.11
CA PRO A 244 4.65 6.31 -15.74
C PRO A 244 3.62 6.67 -14.67
N HIS A 245 3.73 6.00 -13.54
CA HIS A 245 2.87 6.11 -12.37
C HIS A 245 3.71 6.20 -11.11
N TYR A 246 3.69 7.34 -10.46
CA TYR A 246 4.47 7.60 -9.28
C TYR A 246 3.57 7.91 -8.09
N HIS A 247 3.77 7.17 -6.99
CA HIS A 247 3.16 7.47 -5.71
C HIS A 247 4.24 8.02 -4.78
N ILE A 248 4.23 9.34 -4.57
CA ILE A 248 5.28 10.07 -3.85
C ILE A 248 4.66 10.81 -2.67
N PRO A 249 5.01 10.46 -1.41
CA PRO A 249 4.45 11.11 -0.23
C PRO A 249 5.03 12.52 -0.06
N LEU A 250 4.21 13.56 -0.32
CA LEU A 250 4.56 14.96 -0.05
C LEU A 250 4.39 15.31 1.43
N GLN A 251 3.30 14.88 2.01
CA GLN A 251 2.81 15.13 3.37
C GLN A 251 2.32 16.57 3.63
N SER A 252 3.05 17.60 3.20
CA SER A 252 2.65 19.01 3.23
C SER A 252 3.35 19.80 2.12
N GLY A 253 2.71 20.81 1.57
CA GLY A 253 3.29 21.77 0.63
C GLY A 253 3.84 23.02 1.32
N CYS A 254 4.05 22.97 2.63
CA CYS A 254 4.62 24.08 3.43
C CYS A 254 5.91 23.61 4.11
N ASP A 255 7.03 24.32 3.87
CA ASP A 255 8.33 23.96 4.41
C ASP A 255 8.39 23.99 5.94
N THR A 256 7.63 24.88 6.57
CA THR A 256 7.53 24.93 8.02
C THR A 256 6.94 23.63 8.57
N ILE A 257 5.84 23.15 7.98
CA ILE A 257 5.19 21.90 8.39
C ILE A 257 6.05 20.69 8.04
N LEU A 258 6.69 20.65 6.88
CA LEU A 258 7.61 19.56 6.51
C LEU A 258 8.75 19.40 7.53
N ARG A 259 9.33 20.51 7.98
CA ARG A 259 10.35 20.53 9.03
C ARG A 259 9.85 19.99 10.36
N GLU A 260 8.66 20.45 10.78
CA GLU A 260 7.99 20.02 12.00
C GLU A 260 7.55 18.54 11.95
N MET A 261 7.29 18.00 10.75
CA MET A 261 7.03 16.59 10.51
C MET A 261 8.30 15.72 10.52
N GLY A 262 9.51 16.34 10.49
CA GLY A 262 10.79 15.64 10.37
C GLY A 262 11.03 15.06 8.98
N ARG A 263 10.57 15.78 7.92
CA ARG A 263 10.80 15.35 6.52
C ARG A 263 12.23 15.71 6.07
N ARG A 264 12.75 14.94 5.11
CA ARG A 264 14.13 15.05 4.61
C ARG A 264 14.24 15.80 3.29
N TYR A 265 13.24 16.56 2.92
CA TYR A 265 13.14 17.38 1.71
C TYR A 265 12.29 18.62 2.01
N ASP A 266 12.41 19.62 1.16
CA ASP A 266 11.61 20.83 1.11
C ASP A 266 10.72 20.85 -0.14
N THR A 267 9.83 21.83 -0.23
CA THR A 267 8.91 22.02 -1.36
C THR A 267 9.68 22.27 -2.67
N ALA A 268 10.79 22.98 -2.64
CA ALA A 268 11.61 23.25 -3.82
C ALA A 268 12.25 21.98 -4.37
N ALA A 269 12.79 21.09 -3.52
CA ALA A 269 13.33 19.81 -3.94
C ALA A 269 12.23 18.90 -4.50
N PHE A 270 11.04 18.91 -3.87
CA PHE A 270 9.90 18.17 -4.36
C PHE A 270 9.45 18.66 -5.74
N ALA A 271 9.30 19.96 -5.92
CA ALA A 271 8.91 20.56 -7.22
C ALA A 271 9.89 20.21 -8.33
N ARG A 272 11.22 20.33 -8.08
CA ARG A 272 12.24 19.90 -9.05
C ARG A 272 12.10 18.43 -9.45
N LYS A 273 11.81 17.55 -8.50
CA LYS A 273 11.61 16.11 -8.77
C LYS A 273 10.40 15.88 -9.65
N ILE A 274 9.25 16.49 -9.35
CA ILE A 274 8.03 16.40 -10.17
C ILE A 274 8.26 16.90 -11.59
N GLN A 275 8.93 18.05 -11.72
CA GLN A 275 9.25 18.63 -13.01
C GLN A 275 10.19 17.72 -13.82
N TYR A 276 11.24 17.20 -13.20
CA TYR A 276 12.19 16.29 -13.85
C TYR A 276 11.48 15.04 -14.38
N ILE A 277 10.60 14.43 -13.58
CA ILE A 277 9.82 13.26 -14.04
C ILE A 277 8.94 13.62 -15.23
N ARG A 278 8.25 14.77 -15.22
CA ARG A 278 7.45 15.21 -16.37
C ARG A 278 8.28 15.37 -17.64
N GLU A 279 9.39 16.08 -17.54
CA GLU A 279 10.30 16.34 -18.68
C GLU A 279 10.83 15.05 -19.31
N ARG A 280 11.03 13.99 -18.51
CA ARG A 280 11.54 12.70 -19.00
C ARG A 280 10.43 11.76 -19.48
N SER A 281 9.23 11.85 -18.93
CA SER A 281 8.15 10.91 -19.21
C SER A 281 7.15 11.41 -20.25
N GLU A 282 6.91 12.73 -20.33
CA GLU A 282 5.87 13.28 -21.20
C GLU A 282 6.43 13.68 -22.57
N VAL A 283 5.90 13.07 -23.61
CA VAL A 283 6.19 13.44 -25.00
C VAL A 283 4.98 14.10 -25.63
N PRO A 284 5.15 14.96 -26.66
CA PRO A 284 4.02 15.55 -27.38
C PRO A 284 3.08 14.47 -27.93
N GLY A 285 1.78 14.58 -27.62
CA GLY A 285 0.77 13.60 -28.04
C GLY A 285 0.78 12.27 -27.26
N GLY A 286 1.68 12.10 -26.32
CA GLY A 286 1.75 10.93 -25.44
C GLY A 286 1.00 11.10 -24.14
N PRO A 287 0.92 10.01 -23.33
CA PRO A 287 0.22 10.02 -22.05
C PRO A 287 0.89 10.95 -21.03
N LYS A 288 0.06 11.58 -20.19
CA LYS A 288 0.53 12.36 -19.05
C LYS A 288 0.91 11.43 -17.90
N VAL A 289 1.97 11.80 -17.17
CA VAL A 289 2.42 11.07 -15.98
C VAL A 289 1.41 11.17 -14.85
N PHE A 290 1.11 10.04 -14.23
CA PHE A 290 0.28 10.01 -13.02
C PHE A 290 1.12 10.26 -11.76
N PHE A 291 0.77 11.30 -11.02
CA PHE A 291 1.27 11.52 -9.66
C PHE A 291 0.15 11.28 -8.65
N GLY A 292 0.32 10.27 -7.79
CA GLY A 292 -0.45 10.07 -6.57
C GLY A 292 0.33 10.67 -5.39
N ILE A 293 -0.27 11.58 -4.66
CA ILE A 293 0.41 12.37 -3.62
C ILE A 293 -0.31 12.18 -2.29
N ASP A 294 0.44 11.78 -1.25
CA ASP A 294 -0.10 11.72 0.11
C ASP A 294 0.04 13.08 0.79
N VAL A 295 -1.02 13.55 1.45
CA VAL A 295 -1.05 14.80 2.21
C VAL A 295 -1.72 14.57 3.56
N ILE A 296 -1.09 15.09 4.63
CA ILE A 296 -1.66 15.12 5.97
C ILE A 296 -2.15 16.54 6.26
N VAL A 297 -3.42 16.70 6.62
CA VAL A 297 -4.02 17.97 7.02
C VAL A 297 -4.22 18.04 8.52
N GLY A 298 -4.00 19.22 9.10
CA GLY A 298 -4.18 19.45 10.53
C GLY A 298 -3.09 18.83 11.39
N PHE A 299 -1.86 18.79 10.88
CA PHE A 299 -0.70 18.50 11.71
C PHE A 299 -0.58 19.55 12.84
N PRO A 300 -0.15 19.20 14.08
CA PRO A 300 0.01 20.18 15.14
C PRO A 300 0.82 21.41 14.70
N GLY A 301 0.29 22.61 14.96
CA GLY A 301 0.88 23.88 14.56
C GLY A 301 0.54 24.35 13.12
N GLU A 302 -0.21 23.56 12.35
CA GLU A 302 -0.67 23.99 11.02
C GLU A 302 -1.76 25.05 11.17
N THR A 303 -1.45 26.32 10.86
CA THR A 303 -2.41 27.43 10.79
C THR A 303 -3.18 27.40 9.47
N ASP A 304 -4.15 28.29 9.27
CA ASP A 304 -4.87 28.38 8.01
C ASP A 304 -3.97 28.90 6.89
N GLU A 305 -3.03 29.83 7.20
CA GLU A 305 -2.05 30.32 6.24
C GLU A 305 -1.10 29.20 5.78
N LEU A 306 -0.54 28.41 6.71
CA LEU A 306 0.33 27.29 6.38
C LEU A 306 -0.39 26.18 5.61
N PHE A 307 -1.68 25.96 5.87
CA PHE A 307 -2.49 25.06 5.07
C PHE A 307 -2.71 25.62 3.65
N MET A 308 -2.94 26.94 3.51
CA MET A 308 -3.10 27.53 2.19
C MET A 308 -1.82 27.45 1.34
N GLU A 309 -0.63 27.54 1.93
CA GLU A 309 0.62 27.23 1.22
C GLU A 309 0.60 25.82 0.61
N THR A 310 0.13 24.82 1.38
CA THR A 310 -0.01 23.44 0.88
C THR A 310 -1.05 23.36 -0.25
N TYR A 311 -2.19 24.01 -0.11
CA TYR A 311 -3.25 24.04 -1.12
C TYR A 311 -2.75 24.65 -2.44
N GLU A 312 -2.10 25.81 -2.38
CA GLU A 312 -1.55 26.53 -3.55
C GLU A 312 -0.42 25.75 -4.19
N PHE A 313 0.46 25.14 -3.41
CA PHE A 313 1.55 24.30 -3.93
C PHE A 313 1.02 23.09 -4.70
N LEU A 314 -0.04 22.45 -4.21
CA LEU A 314 -0.70 21.33 -4.90
C LEU A 314 -1.40 21.80 -6.18
N ARG A 315 -2.12 22.94 -6.13
CA ARG A 315 -2.88 23.48 -7.26
C ARG A 315 -1.99 23.98 -8.39
N ASP A 316 -0.93 24.73 -8.05
CA ASP A 316 -0.17 25.51 -9.02
C ASP A 316 1.14 24.86 -9.46
N VAL A 317 1.78 24.07 -8.57
CA VAL A 317 3.10 23.51 -8.80
C VAL A 317 3.05 21.99 -9.06
N VAL A 318 2.51 21.23 -8.10
CA VAL A 318 2.53 19.77 -8.20
C VAL A 318 1.49 19.28 -9.21
N ARG A 319 0.28 19.82 -9.19
CA ARG A 319 -0.85 19.43 -10.06
C ARG A 319 -0.98 17.90 -10.20
N PRO A 320 -1.20 17.18 -9.08
CA PRO A 320 -1.24 15.72 -9.09
C PRO A 320 -2.51 15.20 -9.76
N ALA A 321 -2.43 13.98 -10.32
CA ALA A 321 -3.61 13.28 -10.83
C ALA A 321 -4.51 12.77 -9.70
N PHE A 322 -3.95 12.56 -8.49
CA PHE A 322 -4.72 12.14 -7.33
C PHE A 322 -4.04 12.56 -6.01
N ILE A 323 -4.85 13.00 -5.04
CA ILE A 323 -4.40 13.36 -3.69
C ILE A 323 -5.00 12.38 -2.69
N HIS A 324 -4.15 11.65 -2.00
CA HIS A 324 -4.53 10.85 -0.83
C HIS A 324 -4.51 11.75 0.40
N ILE A 325 -5.68 12.14 0.89
CA ILE A 325 -5.83 13.13 1.96
C ILE A 325 -6.05 12.41 3.28
N PHE A 326 -5.19 12.69 4.25
CA PHE A 326 -5.24 12.11 5.59
C PHE A 326 -5.43 13.20 6.64
N PRO A 327 -6.56 13.26 7.37
CA PRO A 327 -6.60 14.09 8.57
C PRO A 327 -5.61 13.54 9.59
N TYR A 328 -4.78 14.42 10.16
CA TYR A 328 -3.82 14.00 11.19
C TYR A 328 -4.53 13.27 12.32
N SER A 329 -4.06 12.07 12.61
CA SER A 329 -4.53 11.23 13.70
C SER A 329 -3.49 11.17 14.81
N ARG A 330 -3.86 11.58 16.01
CA ARG A 330 -2.97 11.57 17.17
C ARG A 330 -2.61 10.14 17.56
N ARG A 331 -1.33 9.77 17.44
CA ARG A 331 -0.85 8.42 17.71
C ARG A 331 0.06 8.40 18.94
N ALA A 332 -0.34 7.69 19.98
CA ALA A 332 0.47 7.56 21.20
C ALA A 332 1.89 7.08 20.90
N GLY A 333 2.87 7.65 21.56
CA GLY A 333 4.30 7.35 21.37
C GLY A 333 4.98 8.18 20.28
N THR A 334 4.24 8.95 19.48
CA THR A 334 4.84 9.85 18.48
C THR A 334 5.11 11.24 19.06
N PRO A 335 6.18 11.96 18.60
CA PRO A 335 6.44 13.33 19.04
C PRO A 335 5.27 14.28 18.81
N ALA A 336 4.60 14.19 17.65
CA ALA A 336 3.47 15.04 17.31
C ALA A 336 2.27 14.84 18.25
N ALA A 337 2.10 13.66 18.85
CA ALA A 337 1.00 13.38 19.77
C ALA A 337 1.13 14.13 21.11
N THR A 338 2.33 14.54 21.50
CA THR A 338 2.59 15.24 22.77
C THR A 338 2.48 16.75 22.66
N ARG A 339 2.39 17.29 21.45
CA ARG A 339 2.28 18.74 21.19
C ARG A 339 0.97 19.29 21.73
N LYS A 340 0.99 20.54 22.18
CA LYS A 340 -0.16 21.24 22.75
C LYS A 340 -1.01 21.97 21.70
N ASP A 341 -0.43 22.29 20.57
CA ASP A 341 -0.99 23.05 19.46
C ASP A 341 -1.74 22.14 18.44
N GLN A 342 -2.50 21.20 18.96
CA GLN A 342 -3.34 20.27 18.16
C GLN A 342 -4.43 21.04 17.40
N VAL A 343 -4.59 20.73 16.13
CA VAL A 343 -5.65 21.29 15.29
C VAL A 343 -6.98 20.59 15.61
N GLN A 344 -8.06 21.38 15.73
CA GLN A 344 -9.40 20.87 16.03
C GLN A 344 -9.94 20.03 14.87
N ASP A 345 -10.74 19.00 15.18
CA ASP A 345 -11.27 18.07 14.16
C ASP A 345 -12.21 18.78 13.15
N CYS A 346 -12.96 19.79 13.57
CA CYS A 346 -13.80 20.59 12.66
C CYS A 346 -12.96 21.37 11.62
N VAL A 347 -11.75 21.84 11.99
CA VAL A 347 -10.81 22.49 11.06
C VAL A 347 -10.24 21.46 10.09
N LYS A 348 -9.81 20.30 10.60
CA LYS A 348 -9.32 19.19 9.74
C LYS A 348 -10.37 18.78 8.71
N THR A 349 -11.64 18.64 9.14
CA THR A 349 -12.75 18.27 8.25
C THR A 349 -12.94 19.31 7.12
N LYS A 350 -12.85 20.60 7.43
CA LYS A 350 -12.93 21.66 6.40
C LYS A 350 -11.78 21.58 5.41
N ARG A 351 -10.54 21.41 5.91
CA ARG A 351 -9.34 21.29 5.06
C ARG A 351 -9.38 20.04 4.18
N VAL A 352 -9.87 18.90 4.70
CA VAL A 352 -10.10 17.68 3.92
C VAL A 352 -11.06 17.98 2.77
N ALA A 353 -12.22 18.61 3.03
CA ALA A 353 -13.19 18.93 1.99
C ALA A 353 -12.63 19.88 0.92
N MET A 354 -11.79 20.85 1.30
CA MET A 354 -11.11 21.74 0.34
C MET A 354 -10.15 20.95 -0.57
N LEU A 355 -9.36 20.05 -0.03
CA LEU A 355 -8.44 19.23 -0.84
C LEU A 355 -9.16 18.16 -1.66
N GLU A 356 -10.29 17.62 -1.19
CA GLU A 356 -11.14 16.72 -1.97
C GLU A 356 -11.68 17.41 -3.21
N ALA A 357 -12.19 18.65 -3.07
CA ALA A 357 -12.65 19.45 -4.21
C ALA A 357 -11.51 19.75 -5.20
N LEU A 358 -10.32 20.14 -4.71
CA LEU A 358 -9.14 20.34 -5.55
C LEU A 358 -8.72 19.05 -6.25
N CYS A 359 -8.74 17.91 -5.55
CA CYS A 359 -8.42 16.62 -6.12
C CYS A 359 -9.36 16.24 -7.28
N GLU A 360 -10.67 16.49 -7.13
CA GLU A 360 -11.64 16.25 -8.20
C GLU A 360 -11.39 17.12 -9.43
N GLU A 361 -11.07 18.41 -9.22
CA GLU A 361 -10.74 19.34 -10.30
C GLU A 361 -9.49 18.88 -11.06
N LEU A 362 -8.38 18.66 -10.34
CA LEU A 362 -7.11 18.23 -10.94
C LEU A 362 -7.22 16.85 -11.62
N HIS A 363 -8.01 15.94 -11.05
CA HIS A 363 -8.25 14.63 -11.67
C HIS A 363 -9.01 14.77 -13.01
N LYS A 364 -10.03 15.63 -13.08
CA LYS A 364 -10.75 15.90 -14.32
C LYS A 364 -9.84 16.48 -15.38
N GLU A 365 -8.99 17.44 -15.01
CA GLU A 365 -8.00 18.02 -15.92
C GLU A 365 -6.99 16.97 -16.43
N PHE A 366 -6.53 16.10 -15.52
CA PHE A 366 -5.64 14.99 -15.87
C PHE A 366 -6.28 14.03 -16.88
N VAL A 367 -7.53 13.64 -16.67
CA VAL A 367 -8.27 12.77 -17.60
C VAL A 367 -8.48 13.45 -18.94
N GLU A 368 -8.88 14.72 -18.95
CA GLU A 368 -9.10 15.50 -20.18
C GLU A 368 -7.79 15.67 -20.99
N ALA A 369 -6.67 15.91 -20.30
CA ALA A 369 -5.35 16.04 -20.94
C ALA A 369 -4.84 14.73 -21.60
N ASN A 370 -5.47 13.61 -21.30
CA ASN A 370 -5.18 12.31 -21.92
C ASN A 370 -6.22 11.89 -22.96
N ARG A 371 -7.23 12.73 -23.24
CA ARG A 371 -8.27 12.40 -24.23
C ARG A 371 -7.67 12.22 -25.62
N GLY A 372 -8.04 11.13 -26.30
CA GLY A 372 -7.54 10.76 -27.62
C GLY A 372 -6.13 10.15 -27.64
N VAL A 373 -5.51 9.96 -26.48
CA VAL A 373 -4.19 9.32 -26.37
C VAL A 373 -4.36 7.80 -26.44
N ALA A 374 -3.52 7.15 -27.25
CA ALA A 374 -3.44 5.69 -27.30
C ALA A 374 -2.67 5.16 -26.09
N GLU A 375 -3.24 4.20 -25.38
CA GLU A 375 -2.70 3.60 -24.18
C GLU A 375 -2.96 2.10 -24.12
N LYS A 376 -2.18 1.40 -23.30
CA LYS A 376 -2.41 -0.01 -22.98
C LYS A 376 -3.17 -0.12 -21.66
N MET A 377 -4.23 -0.91 -21.64
CA MET A 377 -5.09 -1.10 -20.47
C MET A 377 -5.16 -2.55 -20.03
N LEU A 378 -5.08 -2.78 -18.72
CA LEU A 378 -5.34 -4.07 -18.08
C LEU A 378 -6.77 -4.08 -17.52
N PHE A 379 -7.58 -5.01 -17.99
CA PHE A 379 -8.94 -5.20 -17.49
C PHE A 379 -8.99 -6.06 -16.23
N GLU A 380 -9.83 -5.65 -15.28
CA GLU A 380 -10.06 -6.36 -14.01
C GLU A 380 -11.23 -7.34 -14.12
N SER A 381 -11.26 -8.32 -13.22
CA SER A 381 -12.28 -9.38 -13.18
C SER A 381 -13.65 -8.93 -12.66
N THR A 382 -13.80 -7.68 -12.25
CA THR A 382 -15.00 -7.19 -11.58
C THR A 382 -16.12 -6.94 -12.59
N ASP A 383 -17.23 -7.68 -12.48
CA ASP A 383 -18.49 -7.37 -13.14
C ASP A 383 -19.36 -6.50 -12.20
N ARG A 384 -19.68 -5.30 -12.66
CA ARG A 384 -20.64 -4.41 -11.98
C ARG A 384 -21.77 -4.07 -12.95
N LYS A 385 -22.88 -4.78 -12.84
CA LYS A 385 -24.08 -4.56 -13.67
C LYS A 385 -23.79 -4.69 -15.17
N GLY A 386 -23.04 -5.71 -15.56
CA GLY A 386 -22.66 -5.94 -16.95
C GLY A 386 -21.52 -5.04 -17.47
N MET A 387 -20.82 -4.35 -16.57
CA MET A 387 -19.67 -3.52 -16.90
C MET A 387 -18.42 -4.03 -16.21
N MET A 388 -17.30 -4.02 -16.93
CA MET A 388 -15.97 -4.25 -16.39
C MET A 388 -15.14 -2.98 -16.40
N GLU A 389 -14.15 -2.92 -15.52
CA GLU A 389 -13.23 -1.79 -15.41
C GLU A 389 -11.81 -2.23 -15.73
N GLY A 390 -11.00 -1.30 -16.23
CA GLY A 390 -9.57 -1.50 -16.42
C GLY A 390 -8.79 -0.23 -16.14
N TYR A 391 -7.46 -0.38 -16.04
CA TYR A 391 -6.55 0.73 -15.76
C TYR A 391 -5.45 0.79 -16.81
N THR A 392 -5.25 2.01 -17.34
CA THR A 392 -4.14 2.31 -18.26
C THR A 392 -2.79 2.32 -17.53
N GLY A 393 -1.70 2.49 -18.29
CA GLY A 393 -0.36 2.65 -17.75
C GLY A 393 -0.26 3.81 -16.76
N ASN A 394 -0.85 4.94 -17.09
CA ASN A 394 -0.92 6.13 -16.24
C ASN A 394 -2.15 6.17 -15.32
N TYR A 395 -2.74 5.01 -15.00
CA TYR A 395 -3.78 4.80 -13.99
C TYR A 395 -5.14 5.45 -14.25
N ILE A 396 -5.46 5.79 -15.51
CA ILE A 396 -6.81 6.21 -15.88
C ILE A 396 -7.72 4.98 -15.89
N ARG A 397 -8.88 5.11 -15.23
CA ARG A 397 -9.91 4.07 -15.19
C ARG A 397 -10.85 4.24 -16.38
N VAL A 398 -11.03 3.16 -17.12
CA VAL A 398 -12.02 3.09 -18.19
C VAL A 398 -12.97 1.94 -17.93
N SER A 399 -14.26 2.17 -18.20
CA SER A 399 -15.31 1.15 -18.09
C SER A 399 -15.82 0.77 -19.46
N ARG A 400 -16.13 -0.52 -19.67
CA ARG A 400 -16.76 -1.04 -20.87
C ARG A 400 -17.73 -2.17 -20.54
N GLU A 401 -18.47 -2.67 -21.52
CA GLU A 401 -19.27 -3.89 -21.36
C GLU A 401 -18.40 -5.06 -20.92
N TYR A 402 -18.96 -5.90 -20.03
CA TYR A 402 -18.25 -7.03 -19.47
C TYR A 402 -17.95 -8.07 -20.56
N ASP A 403 -16.69 -8.42 -20.68
CA ASP A 403 -16.16 -9.44 -21.56
C ASP A 403 -15.14 -10.30 -20.78
N PRO A 404 -15.51 -11.54 -20.42
CA PRO A 404 -14.64 -12.40 -19.64
C PRO A 404 -13.32 -12.74 -20.35
N GLU A 405 -13.26 -12.65 -21.68
CA GLU A 405 -12.02 -12.90 -22.42
C GLU A 405 -10.97 -11.82 -22.25
N LEU A 406 -11.35 -10.63 -21.78
CA LEU A 406 -10.44 -9.52 -21.54
C LEU A 406 -9.83 -9.52 -20.14
N ILE A 407 -10.36 -10.31 -19.23
CA ILE A 407 -9.87 -10.38 -17.85
C ILE A 407 -8.38 -10.73 -17.82
N GLY A 408 -7.58 -9.90 -17.16
CA GLY A 408 -6.14 -10.09 -17.03
C GLY A 408 -5.34 -9.85 -18.31
N LYS A 409 -5.98 -9.45 -19.43
CA LYS A 409 -5.29 -9.11 -20.67
C LYS A 409 -4.97 -7.63 -20.74
N ILE A 410 -3.85 -7.33 -21.35
CA ILE A 410 -3.44 -5.96 -21.70
C ILE A 410 -3.81 -5.73 -23.15
N VAL A 411 -4.63 -4.70 -23.40
CA VAL A 411 -5.13 -4.36 -24.73
C VAL A 411 -4.92 -2.87 -25.02
N ASP A 412 -4.80 -2.53 -26.31
CA ASP A 412 -4.69 -1.15 -26.74
C ASP A 412 -6.06 -0.47 -26.68
N VAL A 413 -6.09 0.76 -26.16
CA VAL A 413 -7.28 1.62 -26.06
C VAL A 413 -6.94 3.04 -26.50
N VAL A 414 -7.96 3.80 -26.89
CA VAL A 414 -7.87 5.25 -27.08
C VAL A 414 -8.76 5.89 -26.02
N LEU A 415 -8.18 6.80 -25.22
CA LEU A 415 -8.83 7.47 -24.10
C LEU A 415 -9.79 8.58 -24.55
#